data_bdc3b914288cfff80c26afa8743cbb50
#
_entry.id   bdc3b914288cfff80c26afa8743cbb50
#
_cell.length_a   1.000
_cell.length_b   1.000
_cell.length_c   1.000
_cell.angle_alpha   90.00
_cell.angle_beta   90.00
_cell.angle_gamma   90.00
#
_symmetry.space_group_name_H-M   'P 1'
#
loop_
_entity.id
_entity.type
_entity.pdbx_description
1 polymer ?
#
loop_
_entity_poly.entity_id
_entity_poly.type
_entity_poly.pdbx_seq_one_letter_code
_entity_poly.pdbx_strand_id
1 'polypeptide(L)'
;MSSGPVLYDVPGPDEKRRERRVSWVVGAIVVIVLGLLGWRLAANGVFDDRWRILVEAPPNFAGYQVQDIWSAVFRGLLNTLLAAVISLPLAMILAILLVSLRSAPWRGLRWLASAVIEIFRALPVVLVMLFGILVLPGASPLVAVVFGLVVYNAAVFAEILRAGISALPAGQTEAAYSLGMRSGLIYRTIQLPQSVRMMLPSLIAQGVVLIKDSSLGYIVGYAELLRQISRVADALTNADYLLPLLAVGAAVFVTLNVLLSRLAVWVQRHGRLQRRGARVARTATLVEE
;
A
#
# COMPACT_ATOMS: atom_id res chain seq x y z
N MET A 1 -12.89 -3.18 -45.25
CA MET A 1 -11.81 -2.90 -44.33
C MET A 1 -11.96 -1.45 -43.86
N SER A 2 -12.67 -1.22 -42.77
CA SER A 2 -12.84 0.12 -42.19
C SER A 2 -11.72 0.32 -41.14
N SER A 3 -10.74 1.16 -41.49
CA SER A 3 -9.78 1.69 -40.53
C SER A 3 -10.56 2.52 -39.51
N GLY A 4 -10.76 1.95 -38.28
CA GLY A 4 -11.27 2.73 -37.18
C GLY A 4 -10.40 3.95 -36.90
N PRO A 5 -10.97 5.05 -36.42
CA PRO A 5 -10.20 6.26 -36.12
C PRO A 5 -9.16 5.92 -35.07
N VAL A 6 -7.89 6.19 -35.38
CA VAL A 6 -6.79 6.13 -34.41
C VAL A 6 -7.05 7.26 -33.44
N LEU A 7 -7.52 6.95 -32.24
CA LEU A 7 -7.90 7.90 -31.18
C LEU A 7 -6.70 8.58 -30.51
N TYR A 8 -5.47 8.18 -30.84
CA TYR A 8 -4.23 8.75 -30.29
C TYR A 8 -3.32 9.08 -31.47
N ASP A 9 -3.11 10.37 -31.66
CA ASP A 9 -2.09 10.87 -32.58
C ASP A 9 -0.73 10.45 -32.01
N VAL A 10 0.04 9.65 -32.77
CA VAL A 10 1.37 9.27 -32.37
C VAL A 10 2.21 10.54 -32.42
N PRO A 11 2.84 10.99 -31.32
CA PRO A 11 3.57 12.24 -31.27
C PRO A 11 4.61 12.30 -32.40
N GLY A 12 4.53 13.35 -33.20
CA GLY A 12 5.39 13.59 -34.34
C GLY A 12 6.85 13.76 -33.94
N PRO A 13 7.81 13.72 -34.88
CA PRO A 13 9.25 13.85 -34.58
C PRO A 13 9.59 15.16 -33.86
N ASP A 14 8.90 16.26 -34.16
CA ASP A 14 9.12 17.56 -33.51
C ASP A 14 8.55 17.61 -32.10
N GLU A 15 7.43 16.94 -31.84
CA GLU A 15 6.84 16.80 -30.52
C GLU A 15 7.71 15.95 -29.58
N LYS A 16 8.25 14.84 -30.09
CA LYS A 16 9.25 14.02 -29.35
C LYS A 16 10.52 14.79 -29.04
N ARG A 17 10.98 15.67 -29.96
CA ARG A 17 12.13 16.56 -29.71
C ARG A 17 11.82 17.61 -28.65
N ARG A 18 10.58 18.14 -28.64
CA ARG A 18 10.12 19.11 -27.65
C ARG A 18 10.00 18.47 -26.28
N GLU A 19 9.36 17.31 -26.18
CA GLU A 19 9.28 16.52 -24.95
C GLU A 19 10.67 16.20 -24.38
N ARG A 20 11.59 15.76 -25.24
CA ARG A 20 12.97 15.49 -24.84
C ARG A 20 13.70 16.72 -24.34
N ARG A 21 13.52 17.86 -24.98
CA ARG A 21 14.09 19.14 -24.51
C ARG A 21 13.49 19.57 -23.18
N VAL A 22 12.16 19.49 -23.04
CA VAL A 22 11.47 19.80 -21.78
C VAL A 22 11.96 18.87 -20.66
N SER A 23 12.08 17.56 -20.92
CA SER A 23 12.59 16.59 -19.94
C SER A 23 14.03 16.91 -19.53
N TRP A 24 14.90 17.31 -20.46
CA TRP A 24 16.27 17.72 -20.13
C TRP A 24 16.31 19.01 -19.32
N VAL A 25 15.48 20.01 -19.67
CA VAL A 25 15.39 21.28 -18.93
C VAL A 25 14.88 21.04 -17.52
N VAL A 26 13.80 20.26 -17.37
CA VAL A 26 13.27 19.89 -16.05
C VAL A 26 14.31 19.11 -15.26
N GLY A 27 14.97 18.14 -15.89
CA GLY A 27 16.05 17.38 -15.25
C GLY A 27 17.19 18.28 -14.77
N ALA A 28 17.63 19.22 -15.59
CA ALA A 28 18.66 20.19 -15.23
C ALA A 28 18.23 21.09 -14.06
N ILE A 29 16.99 21.59 -14.09
CA ILE A 29 16.41 22.38 -12.97
C ILE A 29 16.40 21.57 -11.68
N VAL A 30 15.95 20.32 -11.72
CA VAL A 30 15.94 19.44 -10.55
C VAL A 30 17.35 19.22 -10.01
N VAL A 31 18.34 18.95 -10.88
CA VAL A 31 19.75 18.78 -10.48
C VAL A 31 20.31 20.06 -9.86
N ILE A 32 20.03 21.22 -10.44
CA ILE A 32 20.46 22.53 -9.91
C ILE A 32 19.83 22.77 -8.52
N VAL A 33 18.52 22.55 -8.38
CA VAL A 33 17.81 22.74 -7.10
C VAL A 33 18.38 21.81 -6.04
N LEU A 34 18.59 20.52 -6.37
CA LEU A 34 19.20 19.56 -5.45
C LEU A 34 20.66 19.93 -5.11
N GLY A 35 21.42 20.42 -6.09
CA GLY A 35 22.80 20.89 -5.88
C GLY A 35 22.85 22.11 -4.96
N LEU A 36 21.99 23.10 -5.17
CA LEU A 36 21.88 24.29 -4.32
C LEU A 36 21.42 23.92 -2.89
N LEU A 37 20.46 23.01 -2.79
CA LEU A 37 20.00 22.51 -1.50
C LEU A 37 21.14 21.77 -0.77
N GLY A 38 21.82 20.86 -1.44
CA GLY A 38 22.98 20.13 -0.91
C GLY A 38 24.10 21.06 -0.47
N TRP A 39 24.42 22.08 -1.28
CA TRP A 39 25.39 23.11 -0.93
C TRP A 39 24.97 23.93 0.30
N ARG A 40 23.70 24.36 0.34
CA ARG A 40 23.14 25.05 1.53
C ARG A 40 23.21 24.20 2.79
N LEU A 41 22.86 22.92 2.69
CA LEU A 41 22.92 21.98 3.80
C LEU A 41 24.35 21.77 4.26
N ALA A 42 25.32 21.64 3.34
CA ALA A 42 26.73 21.53 3.65
C ALA A 42 27.27 22.81 4.32
N ALA A 43 26.92 23.97 3.80
CA ALA A 43 27.34 25.29 4.34
C ALA A 43 26.78 25.52 5.76
N ASN A 44 25.64 24.92 6.09
CA ASN A 44 25.04 24.98 7.44
C ASN A 44 25.55 23.86 8.37
N GLY A 45 26.61 23.13 8.00
CA GLY A 45 27.19 22.08 8.83
C GLY A 45 26.30 20.83 8.99
N VAL A 46 25.35 20.60 8.09
CA VAL A 46 24.43 19.44 8.19
C VAL A 46 25.17 18.12 8.00
N PHE A 47 26.30 18.13 7.26
CA PHE A 47 27.15 16.94 7.01
C PHE A 47 28.40 16.89 7.88
N ASP A 48 28.32 17.44 9.09
CA ASP A 48 29.39 17.45 10.10
C ASP A 48 29.44 16.13 10.91
N ASP A 49 30.16 16.17 12.05
CA ASP A 49 30.39 15.00 12.92
C ASP A 49 29.13 14.36 13.53
N ARG A 50 27.96 15.01 13.44
CA ARG A 50 26.69 14.46 13.92
C ARG A 50 26.29 13.13 13.29
N TRP A 51 26.80 12.84 12.08
CA TRP A 51 26.55 11.57 11.39
C TRP A 51 27.35 10.40 11.97
N ARG A 52 28.40 10.69 12.77
CA ARG A 52 29.18 9.66 13.44
C ARG A 52 28.35 8.83 14.43
N ILE A 53 27.21 9.37 14.91
CA ILE A 53 26.28 8.64 15.78
C ILE A 53 25.84 7.29 15.19
N LEU A 54 25.87 7.14 13.89
CA LEU A 54 25.51 5.90 13.20
C LEU A 54 26.58 4.80 13.34
N VAL A 55 27.80 5.16 13.71
CA VAL A 55 28.98 4.27 13.75
C VAL A 55 29.67 4.30 15.12
N GLU A 56 29.60 5.44 15.85
CA GLU A 56 30.27 5.67 17.12
C GLU A 56 29.26 6.11 18.18
N ALA A 57 29.43 5.65 19.39
CA ALA A 57 28.61 6.09 20.51
C ALA A 57 28.83 7.60 20.77
N PRO A 58 27.75 8.37 21.05
CA PRO A 58 27.90 9.80 21.34
C PRO A 58 28.77 9.98 22.62
N PRO A 59 29.78 10.84 22.54
CA PRO A 59 30.80 10.93 23.61
C PRO A 59 30.27 11.41 24.98
N ASN A 60 29.08 12.03 25.00
CA ASN A 60 28.50 12.63 26.20
C ASN A 60 27.33 11.85 26.82
N PHE A 61 27.05 10.64 26.32
CA PHE A 61 25.90 9.85 26.77
C PHE A 61 26.38 8.51 27.36
N ALA A 62 26.72 8.53 28.65
CA ALA A 62 27.06 7.33 29.42
C ALA A 62 25.87 6.34 29.39
N GLY A 63 26.05 5.22 28.73
CA GLY A 63 25.05 4.13 28.67
C GLY A 63 24.35 3.91 27.36
N TYR A 64 24.46 4.80 26.38
CA TYR A 64 23.90 4.58 25.04
C TYR A 64 24.97 4.07 24.07
N GLN A 65 24.71 2.93 23.44
CA GLN A 65 25.63 2.33 22.47
C GLN A 65 25.03 2.40 21.06
N VAL A 66 25.90 2.35 20.05
CA VAL A 66 25.46 2.27 18.63
C VAL A 66 24.47 1.12 18.39
N GLN A 67 24.65 0.02 19.12
CA GLN A 67 23.75 -1.14 19.06
C GLN A 67 22.31 -0.79 19.49
N ASP A 68 22.13 0.15 20.42
CA ASP A 68 20.78 0.57 20.87
C ASP A 68 20.03 1.31 19.76
N ILE A 69 20.75 2.13 19.00
CA ILE A 69 20.20 2.85 17.84
C ILE A 69 19.73 1.86 16.79
N TRP A 70 20.59 0.94 16.37
CA TRP A 70 20.24 -0.05 15.36
C TRP A 70 19.17 -1.04 15.84
N SER A 71 19.19 -1.39 17.11
CA SER A 71 18.15 -2.23 17.72
C SER A 71 16.79 -1.53 17.73
N ALA A 72 16.76 -0.21 17.95
CA ALA A 72 15.54 0.59 17.88
C ALA A 72 15.00 0.66 16.43
N VAL A 73 15.87 0.90 15.43
CA VAL A 73 15.51 0.86 14.00
C VAL A 73 14.94 -0.50 13.63
N PHE A 74 15.59 -1.58 14.02
CA PHE A 74 15.14 -2.93 13.72
C PHE A 74 13.80 -3.26 14.40
N ARG A 75 13.65 -2.95 15.69
CA ARG A 75 12.37 -3.12 16.40
C ARG A 75 11.25 -2.29 15.80
N GLY A 76 11.54 -1.05 15.42
CA GLY A 76 10.58 -0.20 14.76
C GLY A 76 10.12 -0.77 13.40
N LEU A 77 11.05 -1.29 12.61
CA LEU A 77 10.75 -1.96 11.35
C LEU A 77 9.89 -3.21 11.57
N LEU A 78 10.22 -4.05 12.54
CA LEU A 78 9.44 -5.23 12.89
C LEU A 78 8.02 -4.85 13.32
N ASN A 79 7.86 -3.80 14.13
CA ASN A 79 6.55 -3.33 14.56
C ASN A 79 5.71 -2.80 13.38
N THR A 80 6.33 -2.06 12.46
CA THR A 80 5.67 -1.62 11.21
C THR A 80 5.13 -2.82 10.43
N LEU A 81 5.96 -3.84 10.23
CA LEU A 81 5.58 -5.07 9.53
C LEU A 81 4.53 -5.88 10.30
N LEU A 82 4.66 -5.96 11.63
CA LEU A 82 3.71 -6.69 12.49
C LEU A 82 2.29 -6.11 12.36
N ALA A 83 2.14 -4.79 12.45
CA ALA A 83 0.85 -4.14 12.27
C ALA A 83 0.26 -4.45 10.90
N ALA A 84 1.07 -4.40 9.83
CA ALA A 84 0.63 -4.67 8.47
C ALA A 84 0.25 -6.16 8.27
N VAL A 85 1.05 -7.09 8.77
CA VAL A 85 0.82 -8.54 8.64
C VAL A 85 -0.46 -8.97 9.36
N ILE A 86 -0.78 -8.36 10.50
CA ILE A 86 -2.04 -8.60 11.21
C ILE A 86 -3.20 -7.96 10.46
N SER A 87 -3.04 -6.72 10.02
CA SER A 87 -4.14 -5.94 9.42
C SER A 87 -4.55 -6.44 8.05
N LEU A 88 -3.60 -6.90 7.22
CA LEU A 88 -3.88 -7.29 5.83
C LEU A 88 -4.89 -8.44 5.71
N PRO A 89 -4.73 -9.61 6.39
CA PRO A 89 -5.70 -10.68 6.32
C PRO A 89 -7.04 -10.30 6.96
N LEU A 90 -7.03 -9.57 8.08
CA LEU A 90 -8.27 -9.13 8.73
C LEU A 90 -9.05 -8.16 7.84
N ALA A 91 -8.39 -7.21 7.19
CA ALA A 91 -9.01 -6.30 6.23
C ALA A 91 -9.58 -7.07 5.02
N MET A 92 -8.89 -8.09 4.52
CA MET A 92 -9.37 -8.90 3.41
C MET A 92 -10.61 -9.73 3.81
N ILE A 93 -10.61 -10.35 4.99
CA ILE A 93 -11.77 -11.09 5.51
C ILE A 93 -12.98 -10.16 5.67
N LEU A 94 -12.78 -8.99 6.28
CA LEU A 94 -13.84 -8.01 6.45
C LEU A 94 -14.33 -7.45 5.09
N ALA A 95 -13.44 -7.24 4.13
CA ALA A 95 -13.81 -6.82 2.77
C ALA A 95 -14.69 -7.85 2.06
N ILE A 96 -14.34 -9.13 2.13
CA ILE A 96 -15.14 -10.21 1.56
C ILE A 96 -16.53 -10.27 2.23
N LEU A 97 -16.59 -10.08 3.54
CA LEU A 97 -17.85 -9.99 4.28
C LEU A 97 -18.69 -8.80 3.77
N LEU A 98 -18.11 -7.59 3.73
CA LEU A 98 -18.82 -6.37 3.31
C LEU A 98 -19.34 -6.46 1.87
N VAL A 99 -18.53 -6.95 0.93
CA VAL A 99 -18.99 -7.09 -0.47
C VAL A 99 -20.04 -8.19 -0.62
N SER A 100 -19.98 -9.23 0.21
CA SER A 100 -21.00 -10.29 0.26
C SER A 100 -22.33 -9.75 0.80
N LEU A 101 -22.31 -8.95 1.87
CA LEU A 101 -23.48 -8.28 2.42
C LEU A 101 -24.10 -7.29 1.42
N ARG A 102 -23.27 -6.57 0.66
CA ARG A 102 -23.73 -5.67 -0.41
C ARG A 102 -24.41 -6.43 -1.55
N SER A 103 -24.11 -7.71 -1.74
CA SER A 103 -24.75 -8.58 -2.73
C SER A 103 -25.96 -9.35 -2.20
N ALA A 104 -26.31 -9.16 -0.93
CA ALA A 104 -27.42 -9.87 -0.27
C ALA A 104 -28.80 -9.49 -0.86
N PRO A 105 -29.80 -10.38 -0.81
CA PRO A 105 -31.15 -10.10 -1.31
C PRO A 105 -31.89 -9.03 -0.49
N TRP A 106 -31.57 -8.86 0.76
CA TRP A 106 -32.18 -7.88 1.67
C TRP A 106 -31.71 -6.46 1.37
N ARG A 107 -32.64 -5.56 1.00
CA ARG A 107 -32.35 -4.16 0.68
C ARG A 107 -31.68 -3.41 1.83
N GLY A 108 -32.15 -3.60 3.08
CA GLY A 108 -31.58 -2.94 4.26
C GLY A 108 -30.11 -3.32 4.48
N LEU A 109 -29.79 -4.60 4.34
CA LEU A 109 -28.42 -5.11 4.52
C LEU A 109 -27.48 -4.59 3.45
N ARG A 110 -27.95 -4.53 2.19
CA ARG A 110 -27.18 -3.90 1.08
C ARG A 110 -26.90 -2.44 1.33
N TRP A 111 -27.92 -1.70 1.77
CA TRP A 111 -27.79 -0.27 2.08
C TRP A 111 -26.81 -0.05 3.21
N LEU A 112 -26.94 -0.81 4.31
CA LEU A 112 -26.03 -0.71 5.45
C LEU A 112 -24.58 -1.01 5.06
N ALA A 113 -24.33 -2.12 4.35
CA ALA A 113 -22.99 -2.46 3.87
C ALA A 113 -22.42 -1.38 2.94
N SER A 114 -23.25 -0.82 2.06
CA SER A 114 -22.84 0.28 1.17
C SER A 114 -22.48 1.53 1.96
N ALA A 115 -23.30 1.91 2.94
CA ALA A 115 -23.06 3.08 3.78
C ALA A 115 -21.75 2.92 4.58
N VAL A 116 -21.53 1.75 5.18
CA VAL A 116 -20.27 1.44 5.89
C VAL A 116 -19.07 1.58 4.96
N ILE A 117 -19.11 0.98 3.77
CA ILE A 117 -18.01 1.08 2.79
C ILE A 117 -17.75 2.54 2.41
N GLU A 118 -18.79 3.31 2.08
CA GLU A 118 -18.65 4.71 1.64
C GLU A 118 -18.11 5.61 2.76
N ILE A 119 -18.61 5.44 3.98
CA ILE A 119 -18.17 6.24 5.13
C ILE A 119 -16.68 5.99 5.42
N PHE A 120 -16.29 4.73 5.59
CA PHE A 120 -14.91 4.44 5.99
C PHE A 120 -13.89 4.68 4.88
N ARG A 121 -14.28 4.59 3.61
CA ARG A 121 -13.42 4.96 2.50
C ARG A 121 -13.24 6.48 2.36
N ALA A 122 -14.22 7.28 2.79
CA ALA A 122 -14.15 8.73 2.74
C ALA A 122 -13.34 9.33 3.91
N LEU A 123 -13.17 8.59 5.01
CA LEU A 123 -12.42 9.05 6.17
C LEU A 123 -10.91 8.84 5.98
N PRO A 124 -10.06 9.80 6.37
CA PRO A 124 -8.63 9.55 6.49
C PRO A 124 -8.35 8.40 7.48
N VAL A 125 -7.51 7.44 7.10
CA VAL A 125 -7.21 6.26 7.94
C VAL A 125 -6.70 6.63 9.33
N VAL A 126 -5.94 7.73 9.45
CA VAL A 126 -5.43 8.23 10.74
C VAL A 126 -6.56 8.62 11.70
N LEU A 127 -7.67 9.16 11.20
CA LEU A 127 -8.82 9.49 12.04
C LEU A 127 -9.49 8.21 12.57
N VAL A 128 -9.53 7.15 11.77
CA VAL A 128 -10.06 5.85 12.22
C VAL A 128 -9.15 5.24 13.29
N MET A 129 -7.83 5.39 13.18
CA MET A 129 -6.86 4.97 14.21
C MET A 129 -7.06 5.77 15.51
N LEU A 130 -7.19 7.09 15.42
CA LEU A 130 -7.45 7.96 16.58
C LEU A 130 -8.78 7.62 17.25
N PHE A 131 -9.82 7.36 16.45
CA PHE A 131 -11.09 6.90 16.98
C PHE A 131 -10.92 5.56 17.72
N GLY A 132 -10.15 4.64 17.16
CA GLY A 132 -9.85 3.35 17.79
C GLY A 132 -9.21 3.49 19.18
N ILE A 133 -8.19 4.36 19.34
CA ILE A 133 -7.53 4.55 20.63
C ILE A 133 -8.43 5.23 21.66
N LEU A 134 -9.36 6.09 21.20
CA LEU A 134 -10.25 6.86 22.09
C LEU A 134 -11.48 6.07 22.52
N VAL A 135 -12.03 5.22 21.63
CA VAL A 135 -13.33 4.58 21.83
C VAL A 135 -13.20 3.16 22.36
N LEU A 136 -12.12 2.45 22.02
CA LEU A 136 -11.92 1.07 22.51
C LEU A 136 -11.32 1.10 23.92
N PRO A 137 -12.04 0.63 24.95
CA PRO A 137 -11.54 0.69 26.34
C PRO A 137 -10.25 -0.14 26.48
N GLY A 138 -9.19 0.50 27.01
CA GLY A 138 -7.92 -0.16 27.24
C GLY A 138 -7.14 -0.55 25.96
N ALA A 139 -7.48 0.02 24.79
CA ALA A 139 -6.79 -0.28 23.56
C ALA A 139 -5.31 0.10 23.64
N SER A 140 -4.45 -0.86 23.34
CA SER A 140 -3.04 -0.55 23.10
C SER A 140 -2.87 0.19 21.76
N PRO A 141 -1.78 0.95 21.57
CA PRO A 141 -1.50 1.62 20.30
C PRO A 141 -1.50 0.65 19.09
N LEU A 142 -1.04 -0.59 19.26
CA LEU A 142 -1.11 -1.62 18.23
C LEU A 142 -2.56 -1.94 17.84
N VAL A 143 -3.45 -2.11 18.84
CA VAL A 143 -4.88 -2.39 18.58
C VAL A 143 -5.53 -1.24 17.82
N ALA A 144 -5.24 0.01 18.19
CA ALA A 144 -5.76 1.18 17.49
C ALA A 144 -5.29 1.25 16.02
N VAL A 145 -4.01 0.99 15.77
CA VAL A 145 -3.44 0.94 14.40
C VAL A 145 -4.09 -0.18 13.59
N VAL A 146 -4.13 -1.40 14.14
CA VAL A 146 -4.76 -2.54 13.47
C VAL A 146 -6.23 -2.26 13.18
N PHE A 147 -6.99 -1.73 14.16
CA PHE A 147 -8.39 -1.34 13.96
C PHE A 147 -8.54 -0.35 12.79
N GLY A 148 -7.76 0.75 12.80
CA GLY A 148 -7.82 1.77 11.75
C GLY A 148 -7.47 1.21 10.37
N LEU A 149 -6.38 0.45 10.27
CA LEU A 149 -5.94 -0.19 9.02
C LEU A 149 -6.97 -1.21 8.52
N VAL A 150 -7.53 -2.03 9.40
CA VAL A 150 -8.52 -3.06 9.03
C VAL A 150 -9.79 -2.42 8.50
N VAL A 151 -10.37 -1.49 9.24
CA VAL A 151 -11.66 -0.89 8.88
C VAL A 151 -11.56 -0.10 7.58
N TYR A 152 -10.54 0.76 7.46
CA TYR A 152 -10.31 1.55 6.25
C TYR A 152 -10.02 0.67 5.02
N ASN A 153 -9.03 -0.23 5.13
CA ASN A 153 -8.63 -1.03 4.00
C ASN A 153 -9.67 -2.09 3.61
N ALA A 154 -10.48 -2.56 4.57
CA ALA A 154 -11.61 -3.43 4.24
C ALA A 154 -12.63 -2.74 3.32
N ALA A 155 -12.90 -1.47 3.55
CA ALA A 155 -13.79 -0.68 2.70
C ALA A 155 -13.19 -0.51 1.28
N VAL A 156 -11.88 -0.23 1.18
CA VAL A 156 -11.19 -0.10 -0.11
C VAL A 156 -11.11 -1.45 -0.84
N PHE A 157 -10.75 -2.53 -0.18
CA PHE A 157 -10.73 -3.88 -0.76
C PHE A 157 -12.12 -4.33 -1.22
N ALA A 158 -13.17 -4.04 -0.43
CA ALA A 158 -14.54 -4.35 -0.80
C ALA A 158 -14.94 -3.65 -2.11
N GLU A 159 -14.54 -2.41 -2.31
CA GLU A 159 -14.81 -1.65 -3.54
C GLU A 159 -14.01 -2.20 -4.73
N ILE A 160 -12.74 -2.58 -4.54
CA ILE A 160 -11.94 -3.26 -5.58
C ILE A 160 -12.63 -4.56 -6.00
N LEU A 161 -13.07 -5.38 -5.05
CA LEU A 161 -13.78 -6.63 -5.33
C LEU A 161 -15.12 -6.39 -6.04
N ARG A 162 -15.88 -5.39 -5.62
CA ARG A 162 -17.14 -4.98 -6.26
C ARG A 162 -16.91 -4.58 -7.73
N ALA A 163 -15.91 -3.74 -7.98
CA ALA A 163 -15.54 -3.35 -9.34
C ALA A 163 -15.18 -4.58 -10.19
N GLY A 164 -14.46 -5.54 -9.59
CA GLY A 164 -14.14 -6.80 -10.23
C GLY A 164 -15.37 -7.64 -10.59
N ILE A 165 -16.34 -7.73 -9.69
CA ILE A 165 -17.59 -8.44 -9.95
C ILE A 165 -18.36 -7.77 -11.08
N SER A 166 -18.45 -6.44 -11.07
CA SER A 166 -19.16 -5.67 -12.11
C SER A 166 -18.50 -5.77 -13.50
N ALA A 167 -17.22 -6.08 -13.58
CA ALA A 167 -16.48 -6.25 -14.82
C ALA A 167 -16.57 -7.67 -15.41
N LEU A 168 -17.26 -8.61 -14.74
CA LEU A 168 -17.45 -9.95 -15.27
C LEU A 168 -18.48 -9.94 -16.40
N PRO A 169 -18.29 -10.77 -17.47
CA PRO A 169 -19.26 -10.89 -18.55
C PRO A 169 -20.63 -11.36 -18.05
N ALA A 170 -21.70 -10.64 -18.40
CA ALA A 170 -23.07 -10.93 -17.97
C ALA A 170 -23.52 -12.34 -18.34
N GLY A 171 -23.12 -12.85 -19.50
CA GLY A 171 -23.50 -14.18 -20.00
C GLY A 171 -23.12 -15.33 -19.05
N GLN A 172 -22.07 -15.19 -18.21
CA GLN A 172 -21.76 -16.23 -17.21
C GLN A 172 -22.83 -16.31 -16.13
N THR A 173 -23.31 -15.16 -15.71
CA THR A 173 -24.38 -15.06 -14.70
C THR A 173 -25.71 -15.53 -15.26
N GLU A 174 -26.04 -15.17 -16.50
CA GLU A 174 -27.25 -15.58 -17.22
C GLU A 174 -27.28 -17.10 -17.45
N ALA A 175 -26.16 -17.68 -17.90
CA ALA A 175 -26.04 -19.13 -18.07
C ALA A 175 -26.21 -19.88 -16.74
N ALA A 176 -25.66 -19.35 -15.63
CA ALA A 176 -25.83 -19.95 -14.32
C ALA A 176 -27.30 -19.91 -13.85
N TYR A 177 -28.01 -18.80 -14.12
CA TYR A 177 -29.46 -18.73 -13.84
C TYR A 177 -30.27 -19.71 -14.68
N SER A 178 -29.93 -19.90 -15.96
CA SER A 178 -30.57 -20.89 -16.84
C SER A 178 -30.41 -22.33 -16.36
N LEU A 179 -29.34 -22.62 -15.59
CA LEU A 179 -29.12 -23.89 -14.90
C LEU A 179 -29.83 -23.97 -13.53
N GLY A 180 -30.67 -23.00 -13.17
CA GLY A 180 -31.42 -22.97 -11.92
C GLY A 180 -30.59 -22.62 -10.68
N MET A 181 -29.37 -22.07 -10.85
CA MET A 181 -28.52 -21.69 -9.72
C MET A 181 -29.10 -20.47 -8.99
N ARG A 182 -29.12 -20.51 -7.66
CA ARG A 182 -29.51 -19.37 -6.83
C ARG A 182 -28.44 -18.28 -6.84
N SER A 183 -28.82 -17.00 -6.76
CA SER A 183 -27.92 -15.85 -6.80
C SER A 183 -26.75 -15.92 -5.81
N GLY A 184 -27.00 -16.41 -4.58
CA GLY A 184 -25.96 -16.59 -3.58
C GLY A 184 -24.93 -17.67 -3.94
N LEU A 185 -25.34 -18.71 -4.65
CA LEU A 185 -24.45 -19.77 -5.13
C LEU A 185 -23.61 -19.22 -6.30
N ILE A 186 -24.24 -18.55 -7.26
CA ILE A 186 -23.55 -17.87 -8.38
C ILE A 186 -22.48 -16.92 -7.85
N TYR A 187 -22.84 -16.09 -6.86
CA TYR A 187 -21.90 -15.15 -6.25
C TYR A 187 -20.67 -15.86 -5.66
N ARG A 188 -20.88 -16.90 -4.83
CA ARG A 188 -19.79 -17.59 -4.12
C ARG A 188 -18.92 -18.45 -5.02
N THR A 189 -19.51 -19.14 -6.01
CA THR A 189 -18.81 -20.13 -6.83
C THR A 189 -18.26 -19.57 -8.14
N ILE A 190 -18.88 -18.53 -8.69
CA ILE A 190 -18.53 -17.96 -10.00
C ILE A 190 -17.96 -16.57 -9.87
N GLN A 191 -18.74 -15.63 -9.31
CA GLN A 191 -18.39 -14.21 -9.36
C GLN A 191 -17.23 -13.85 -8.42
N LEU A 192 -17.31 -14.19 -7.14
CA LEU A 192 -16.30 -13.81 -6.15
C LEU A 192 -14.91 -14.40 -6.44
N PRO A 193 -14.75 -15.71 -6.74
CA PRO A 193 -13.43 -16.27 -7.05
C PRO A 193 -12.81 -15.68 -8.33
N GLN A 194 -13.62 -15.40 -9.33
CA GLN A 194 -13.15 -14.76 -10.56
C GLN A 194 -12.75 -13.31 -10.33
N SER A 195 -13.57 -12.56 -9.58
CA SER A 195 -13.26 -11.18 -9.21
C SER A 195 -11.94 -11.08 -8.42
N VAL A 196 -11.74 -11.90 -7.38
CA VAL A 196 -10.49 -11.94 -6.62
C VAL A 196 -9.30 -12.17 -7.55
N ARG A 197 -9.39 -13.16 -8.44
CA ARG A 197 -8.31 -13.49 -9.38
C ARG A 197 -8.06 -12.36 -10.39
N MET A 198 -9.09 -11.69 -10.85
CA MET A 198 -8.99 -10.58 -11.81
C MET A 198 -8.42 -9.33 -11.16
N MET A 199 -8.85 -9.03 -9.93
CA MET A 199 -8.43 -7.84 -9.17
C MET A 199 -7.18 -8.07 -8.32
N LEU A 200 -6.56 -9.24 -8.38
CA LEU A 200 -5.35 -9.56 -7.60
C LEU A 200 -4.25 -8.49 -7.74
N PRO A 201 -3.96 -7.93 -8.93
CA PRO A 201 -2.98 -6.85 -9.04
C PRO A 201 -3.35 -5.60 -8.21
N SER A 202 -4.62 -5.21 -8.22
CA SER A 202 -5.10 -4.05 -7.45
C SER A 202 -5.12 -4.34 -5.95
N LEU A 203 -5.49 -5.55 -5.55
CA LEU A 203 -5.47 -5.99 -4.15
C LEU A 203 -4.03 -5.99 -3.59
N ILE A 204 -3.06 -6.48 -4.36
CA ILE A 204 -1.63 -6.46 -3.96
C ILE A 204 -1.14 -5.01 -3.87
N ALA A 205 -1.47 -4.16 -4.84
CA ALA A 205 -1.09 -2.74 -4.80
C ALA A 205 -1.66 -2.04 -3.56
N GLN A 206 -2.92 -2.29 -3.21
CA GLN A 206 -3.53 -1.75 -1.99
C GLN A 206 -2.89 -2.34 -0.73
N GLY A 207 -2.47 -3.60 -0.74
CA GLY A 207 -1.69 -4.19 0.36
C GLY A 207 -0.37 -3.46 0.62
N VAL A 208 0.33 -3.01 -0.42
CA VAL A 208 1.53 -2.17 -0.29
C VAL A 208 1.19 -0.81 0.31
N VAL A 209 0.05 -0.21 -0.08
CA VAL A 209 -0.43 1.04 0.53
C VAL A 209 -0.72 0.84 2.02
N LEU A 210 -1.39 -0.25 2.41
CA LEU A 210 -1.65 -0.57 3.83
C LEU A 210 -0.35 -0.63 4.65
N ILE A 211 0.73 -1.21 4.11
CA ILE A 211 2.03 -1.24 4.79
C ILE A 211 2.59 0.17 4.97
N LYS A 212 2.45 1.05 3.97
CA LYS A 212 2.84 2.45 4.11
C LYS A 212 2.03 3.17 5.18
N ASP A 213 0.73 2.93 5.20
CA ASP A 213 -0.20 3.57 6.14
C ASP A 213 0.04 3.12 7.59
N SER A 214 0.69 1.97 7.82
CA SER A 214 1.04 1.53 9.18
C SER A 214 2.01 2.49 9.90
N SER A 215 2.78 3.29 9.16
CA SER A 215 3.64 4.35 9.73
C SER A 215 2.83 5.51 10.35
N LEU A 216 1.56 5.69 9.98
CA LEU A 216 0.67 6.65 10.64
C LEU A 216 0.36 6.28 12.10
N GLY A 217 0.69 5.06 12.50
CA GLY A 217 0.68 4.61 13.89
C GLY A 217 1.51 5.47 14.84
N TYR A 218 2.50 6.22 14.32
CA TYR A 218 3.23 7.24 15.08
C TYR A 218 2.28 8.18 15.84
N ILE A 219 1.19 8.59 15.19
CA ILE A 219 0.24 9.59 15.73
C ILE A 219 -0.53 9.04 16.95
N VAL A 220 -0.85 7.76 16.95
CA VAL A 220 -1.54 7.09 18.07
C VAL A 220 -0.56 6.49 19.10
N GLY A 221 0.72 6.83 19.01
CA GLY A 221 1.74 6.40 19.96
C GLY A 221 2.29 4.99 19.72
N TYR A 222 1.98 4.36 18.60
CA TYR A 222 2.52 3.05 18.24
C TYR A 222 4.02 3.14 17.96
N ALA A 223 4.79 2.20 18.51
CA ALA A 223 6.24 2.19 18.43
C ALA A 223 6.76 1.59 17.11
N GLU A 224 6.25 2.09 15.97
CA GLU A 224 6.72 1.78 14.64
C GLU A 224 8.06 2.49 14.34
N LEU A 225 8.59 2.37 13.13
CA LEU A 225 9.93 2.81 12.77
C LEU A 225 10.18 4.30 13.09
N LEU A 226 9.30 5.19 12.67
CA LEU A 226 9.46 6.63 12.90
C LEU A 226 9.39 6.97 14.40
N ARG A 227 8.48 6.35 15.14
CA ARG A 227 8.34 6.55 16.59
C ARG A 227 9.55 6.08 17.36
N GLN A 228 10.13 4.93 16.98
CA GLN A 228 11.35 4.41 17.60
C GLN A 228 12.54 5.34 17.36
N ILE A 229 12.70 5.84 16.14
CA ILE A 229 13.75 6.81 15.79
C ILE A 229 13.58 8.11 16.58
N SER A 230 12.37 8.65 16.65
CA SER A 230 12.11 9.86 17.43
C SER A 230 12.44 9.66 18.92
N ARG A 231 12.07 8.52 19.50
CA ARG A 231 12.42 8.19 20.89
C ARG A 231 13.92 8.14 21.13
N VAL A 232 14.70 7.61 20.19
CA VAL A 232 16.16 7.63 20.29
C VAL A 232 16.70 9.06 20.25
N ALA A 233 16.19 9.88 19.33
CA ALA A 233 16.56 11.29 19.22
C ALA A 233 16.21 12.08 20.49
N ASP A 234 15.02 11.86 21.05
CA ASP A 234 14.56 12.49 22.28
C ASP A 234 15.43 12.06 23.48
N ALA A 235 15.79 10.78 23.56
CA ALA A 235 16.65 10.26 24.63
C ALA A 235 18.07 10.84 24.59
N LEU A 236 18.57 11.18 23.41
CA LEU A 236 19.87 11.81 23.22
C LEU A 236 19.88 13.31 23.57
N THR A 237 18.73 13.89 23.92
CA THR A 237 18.56 15.30 24.34
C THR A 237 19.25 16.34 23.43
N ASN A 238 19.68 15.94 22.25
CA ASN A 238 20.33 16.82 21.29
C ASN A 238 19.61 16.74 19.93
N ALA A 239 18.97 17.84 19.57
CA ALA A 239 18.22 17.99 18.31
C ALA A 239 19.11 17.76 17.06
N ASP A 240 20.42 17.90 17.19
CA ASP A 240 21.38 17.72 16.10
C ASP A 240 21.40 16.29 15.55
N TYR A 241 21.13 15.28 16.40
CA TYR A 241 21.10 13.88 15.99
C TYR A 241 19.79 13.45 15.31
N LEU A 242 18.74 14.26 15.42
CA LEU A 242 17.44 13.94 14.82
C LEU A 242 17.55 13.75 13.30
N LEU A 243 18.30 14.60 12.62
CA LEU A 243 18.42 14.56 11.16
C LEU A 243 19.10 13.29 10.64
N PRO A 244 20.29 12.85 11.13
CA PRO A 244 20.90 11.58 10.73
C PRO A 244 19.99 10.38 11.00
N LEU A 245 19.33 10.34 12.15
CA LEU A 245 18.44 9.26 12.54
C LEU A 245 17.19 9.20 11.64
N LEU A 246 16.57 10.34 11.35
CA LEU A 246 15.44 10.43 10.40
C LEU A 246 15.86 10.04 8.97
N ALA A 247 17.07 10.43 8.55
CA ALA A 247 17.58 10.05 7.24
C ALA A 247 17.73 8.53 7.09
N VAL A 248 18.27 7.86 8.14
CA VAL A 248 18.35 6.40 8.19
C VAL A 248 16.95 5.79 8.17
N GLY A 249 16.04 6.30 9.01
CA GLY A 249 14.67 5.81 9.02
C GLY A 249 13.97 5.96 7.67
N ALA A 250 14.14 7.10 7.03
CA ALA A 250 13.62 7.34 5.68
C ALA A 250 14.23 6.37 4.66
N ALA A 251 15.55 6.17 4.70
CA ALA A 251 16.23 5.23 3.80
C ALA A 251 15.72 3.79 4.00
N VAL A 252 15.59 3.33 5.24
CA VAL A 252 15.05 2.00 5.57
C VAL A 252 13.60 1.88 5.09
N PHE A 253 12.78 2.88 5.37
CA PHE A 253 11.36 2.88 4.97
C PHE A 253 11.17 2.90 3.45
N VAL A 254 11.93 3.73 2.73
CA VAL A 254 11.92 3.78 1.27
C VAL A 254 12.39 2.45 0.68
N THR A 255 13.49 1.89 1.20
CA THR A 255 14.02 0.60 0.76
C THR A 255 12.98 -0.51 0.95
N LEU A 256 12.36 -0.59 2.13
CA LEU A 256 11.27 -1.53 2.40
C LEU A 256 10.14 -1.40 1.36
N ASN A 257 9.64 -0.18 1.14
CA ASN A 257 8.54 0.06 0.20
C ASN A 257 8.91 -0.26 -1.25
N VAL A 258 10.14 0.03 -1.68
CA VAL A 258 10.65 -0.34 -3.02
C VAL A 258 10.71 -1.86 -3.16
N LEU A 259 11.24 -2.57 -2.17
CA LEU A 259 11.31 -4.03 -2.17
C LEU A 259 9.91 -4.65 -2.23
N LEU A 260 8.98 -4.19 -1.40
CA LEU A 260 7.59 -4.65 -1.40
C LEU A 260 6.89 -4.39 -2.73
N SER A 261 7.10 -3.20 -3.31
CA SER A 261 6.54 -2.84 -4.61
C SER A 261 7.09 -3.72 -5.73
N ARG A 262 8.41 -3.99 -5.72
CA ARG A 262 9.03 -4.92 -6.67
C ARG A 262 8.53 -6.35 -6.51
N LEU A 263 8.41 -6.83 -5.27
CA LEU A 263 7.84 -8.14 -4.96
C LEU A 263 6.39 -8.24 -5.47
N ALA A 264 5.57 -7.21 -5.23
CA ALA A 264 4.21 -7.14 -5.71
C ALA A 264 4.13 -7.25 -7.26
N VAL A 265 4.96 -6.50 -7.98
CA VAL A 265 5.05 -6.56 -9.45
C VAL A 265 5.54 -7.93 -9.92
N TRP A 266 6.51 -8.51 -9.24
CA TRP A 266 7.04 -9.84 -9.56
C TRP A 266 5.95 -10.92 -9.43
N VAL A 267 5.21 -10.94 -8.31
CA VAL A 267 4.07 -11.86 -8.09
C VAL A 267 3.01 -11.69 -9.18
N GLN A 268 2.67 -10.46 -9.54
CA GLN A 268 1.69 -10.17 -10.59
C GLN A 268 2.14 -10.70 -11.96
N ARG A 269 3.41 -10.55 -12.32
CA ARG A 269 3.95 -11.00 -13.60
C ARG A 269 3.94 -12.52 -13.71
N HIS A 270 4.36 -13.23 -12.67
CA HIS A 270 4.37 -14.71 -12.66
C HIS A 270 2.96 -15.30 -12.73
N GLY A 271 1.99 -14.71 -12.05
CA GLY A 271 0.59 -15.11 -12.14
C GLY A 271 -0.03 -14.90 -13.55
N ARG A 272 0.44 -13.92 -14.32
CA ARG A 272 -0.01 -13.69 -15.70
C ARG A 272 0.60 -14.69 -16.70
N LEU A 273 1.86 -15.06 -16.53
CA LEU A 273 2.55 -15.99 -17.42
C LEU A 273 1.95 -17.40 -17.34
N GLN A 274 1.63 -17.88 -16.15
CA GLN A 274 0.96 -19.17 -15.96
C GLN A 274 -0.40 -19.23 -16.66
N ARG A 275 -1.16 -18.12 -16.68
CA ARG A 275 -2.46 -18.05 -17.37
C ARG A 275 -2.33 -18.05 -18.89
N ARG A 276 -1.29 -17.45 -19.48
CA ARG A 276 -1.03 -17.50 -20.91
C ARG A 276 -0.65 -18.90 -21.35
N GLY A 277 0.23 -19.57 -20.63
CA GLY A 277 0.62 -20.95 -20.92
C GLY A 277 -0.55 -21.93 -20.87
N ALA A 278 -1.40 -21.84 -19.85
CA ALA A 278 -2.60 -22.69 -19.73
C ALA A 278 -3.64 -22.42 -20.85
N ARG A 279 -3.75 -21.19 -21.33
CA ARG A 279 -4.65 -20.83 -22.44
C ARG A 279 -4.15 -21.38 -23.78
N VAL A 280 -2.86 -21.26 -24.05
CA VAL A 280 -2.23 -21.77 -25.28
C VAL A 280 -2.30 -23.31 -25.33
N ALA A 281 -2.01 -23.98 -24.22
CA ALA A 281 -2.13 -25.44 -24.13
C ALA A 281 -3.56 -25.92 -24.38
N ARG A 282 -4.57 -25.22 -23.83
CA ARG A 282 -5.99 -25.58 -24.04
C ARG A 282 -6.49 -25.33 -25.45
N THR A 283 -5.92 -24.34 -26.15
CA THR A 283 -6.28 -24.09 -27.56
C THR A 283 -5.61 -25.11 -28.48
N ALA A 284 -4.42 -25.57 -28.16
CA ALA A 284 -3.73 -26.61 -28.91
C ALA A 284 -4.49 -27.96 -28.86
N THR A 285 -4.99 -28.36 -27.68
CA THR A 285 -5.78 -29.61 -27.54
C THR A 285 -7.12 -29.57 -28.26
N LEU A 286 -7.74 -28.38 -28.43
CA LEU A 286 -9.00 -28.23 -29.16
C LEU A 286 -8.85 -28.16 -30.69
N VAL A 287 -7.64 -28.06 -31.20
CA VAL A 287 -7.32 -28.06 -32.65
C VAL A 287 -6.90 -29.47 -33.12
N GLU A 288 -6.57 -30.34 -32.19
CA GLU A 288 -6.19 -31.75 -32.47
C GLU A 288 -7.38 -32.71 -32.40
N GLU A 289 -8.57 -32.28 -31.91
CA GLU A 289 -9.86 -32.98 -31.98
C GLU A 289 -10.70 -32.50 -33.19
#